data_0132139f43ecdf8895243a1ff6380db0
#
_entry.id   0132139f43ecdf8895243a1ff6380db0
#
_cell.length_a   1.000
_cell.length_b   1.000
_cell.length_c   1.000
_cell.angle_alpha   90.00
_cell.angle_beta   90.00
_cell.angle_gamma   90.00
#
_symmetry.space_group_name_H-M   'P 1'
#
loop_
_entity.id
_entity.type
_entity.pdbx_description
1 polymer ?
#
loop_
_entity_poly.entity_id
_entity_poly.type
_entity_poly.pdbx_seq_one_letter_code
_entity_poly.pdbx_strand_id
1 'polypeptide(L)'
;LIRPFTGLRPAANRASDVAAPPYDVLSTDEARVRAEGKPWSFLHISKPEIDLPEGTNPYAAEVYAKGAENLKRMLAEGILARDAAPCYYAYRIIMGGHSQTGLVAAASVADYDTNRIRKHEFTRPDKEDDRVRQIDALNAQTGPGLLAYPSAPPVDELLERASAGIPDADWTAE
;
A
#
# COMPACT_ATOMS: atom_id res chain seq x y z
N LEU A 1 11.60 -3.51 17.38
CA LEU A 1 11.48 -2.41 16.42
C LEU A 1 10.61 -2.81 15.22
N ILE A 2 10.93 -3.92 14.55
CA ILE A 2 10.17 -4.43 13.40
C ILE A 2 9.82 -5.91 13.60
N ARG A 3 8.74 -6.36 12.94
CA ARG A 3 8.31 -7.78 12.94
C ARG A 3 7.80 -8.16 11.55
N PRO A 4 7.83 -9.47 11.23
CA PRO A 4 7.15 -10.00 10.06
C PRO A 4 5.62 -9.89 10.25
N PHE A 5 4.88 -9.90 9.14
CA PHE A 5 3.42 -9.91 9.13
C PHE A 5 2.89 -10.70 7.94
N THR A 6 1.61 -11.07 7.99
CA THR A 6 0.91 -11.73 6.87
C THR A 6 0.34 -10.66 5.96
N GLY A 7 1.03 -10.36 4.87
CA GLY A 7 0.60 -9.34 3.90
C GLY A 7 -0.62 -9.79 3.10
N LEU A 8 -1.42 -8.81 2.68
CA LEU A 8 -2.36 -8.97 1.57
C LEU A 8 -1.62 -8.54 0.30
N ARG A 9 -1.51 -9.46 -0.65
CA ARG A 9 -0.81 -9.21 -1.90
C ARG A 9 -1.69 -9.58 -3.10
N PRO A 10 -1.45 -9.00 -4.28
CA PRO A 10 -2.02 -9.53 -5.51
C PRO A 10 -1.74 -11.03 -5.63
N ALA A 11 -2.76 -11.80 -5.99
CA ALA A 11 -2.59 -13.22 -6.31
C ALA A 11 -1.62 -13.39 -7.50
N ALA A 12 -1.13 -14.60 -7.73
CA ALA A 12 -0.19 -14.89 -8.82
C ALA A 12 -0.71 -14.33 -10.16
N ASN A 13 0.12 -13.61 -10.87
CA ASN A 13 -0.17 -12.93 -12.15
C ASN A 13 -1.23 -11.83 -12.09
N ARG A 14 -1.59 -11.31 -10.91
CA ARG A 14 -2.56 -10.21 -10.74
C ARG A 14 -1.91 -8.87 -10.37
N ALA A 15 -0.60 -8.80 -10.24
CA ALA A 15 0.08 -7.58 -9.81
C ALA A 15 -0.22 -6.38 -10.74
N SER A 16 -0.18 -6.57 -12.06
CA SER A 16 -0.49 -5.53 -13.04
C SER A 16 -1.95 -5.08 -13.02
N ASP A 17 -2.89 -5.98 -12.68
CA ASP A 17 -4.30 -5.64 -12.60
C ASP A 17 -4.61 -4.77 -11.37
N VAL A 18 -3.85 -4.98 -10.29
CA VAL A 18 -4.04 -4.32 -8.99
C VAL A 18 -3.22 -3.05 -8.86
N ALA A 19 -2.02 -3.03 -9.45
CA ALA A 19 -1.11 -1.90 -9.31
C ALA A 19 -1.76 -0.57 -9.70
N ALA A 20 -1.53 0.44 -8.89
CA ALA A 20 -2.07 1.77 -9.08
C ALA A 20 -1.07 2.83 -8.62
N PRO A 21 -1.09 4.03 -9.18
CA PRO A 21 -0.29 5.13 -8.67
C PRO A 21 -0.73 5.54 -7.25
N PRO A 22 0.13 6.22 -6.49
CA PRO A 22 -0.23 6.76 -5.19
C PRO A 22 -1.48 7.64 -5.28
N TYR A 23 -2.40 7.46 -4.35
CA TYR A 23 -3.71 8.13 -4.36
C TYR A 23 -3.61 9.66 -4.20
N ASP A 24 -2.59 10.13 -3.53
CA ASP A 24 -2.37 11.54 -3.16
C ASP A 24 -1.77 12.38 -4.29
N VAL A 25 -1.32 11.75 -5.36
CA VAL A 25 -0.83 12.45 -6.57
C VAL A 25 -1.89 12.59 -7.66
N LEU A 26 -3.12 12.15 -7.41
CA LEU A 26 -4.23 12.17 -8.37
C LEU A 26 -5.43 12.94 -7.81
N SER A 27 -6.04 13.77 -8.62
CA SER A 27 -7.41 14.23 -8.40
C SER A 27 -8.41 13.07 -8.55
N THR A 28 -9.65 13.27 -8.13
CA THR A 28 -10.71 12.26 -8.29
C THR A 28 -10.99 11.96 -9.77
N ASP A 29 -11.00 12.99 -10.61
CA ASP A 29 -11.26 12.83 -12.05
C ASP A 29 -10.14 12.08 -12.76
N GLU A 30 -8.88 12.40 -12.45
CA GLU A 30 -7.73 11.64 -12.97
C GLU A 30 -7.76 10.18 -12.52
N ALA A 31 -8.16 9.92 -11.28
CA ALA A 31 -8.29 8.57 -10.77
C ALA A 31 -9.41 7.79 -11.47
N ARG A 32 -10.56 8.43 -11.79
CA ARG A 32 -11.63 7.82 -12.60
C ARG A 32 -11.12 7.39 -13.97
N VAL A 33 -10.44 8.30 -14.67
CA VAL A 33 -9.87 8.01 -15.99
C VAL A 33 -8.86 6.86 -15.93
N ARG A 34 -8.00 6.85 -14.92
CA ARG A 34 -6.99 5.78 -14.79
C ARG A 34 -7.57 4.42 -14.38
N ALA A 35 -8.70 4.41 -13.69
CA ALA A 35 -9.40 3.20 -13.28
C ALA A 35 -10.38 2.68 -14.34
N GLU A 36 -10.65 3.46 -15.40
CA GLU A 36 -11.57 3.07 -16.46
C GLU A 36 -11.12 1.75 -17.12
N GLY A 37 -12.04 0.78 -17.19
CA GLY A 37 -11.75 -0.56 -17.71
C GLY A 37 -10.83 -1.43 -16.84
N LYS A 38 -10.42 -0.95 -15.66
CA LYS A 38 -9.53 -1.67 -14.73
C LYS A 38 -10.26 -2.00 -13.41
N PRO A 39 -11.20 -2.96 -13.39
CA PRO A 39 -12.09 -3.22 -12.24
C PRO A 39 -11.37 -3.68 -10.98
N TRP A 40 -10.09 -4.03 -11.08
CA TRP A 40 -9.25 -4.51 -9.99
C TRP A 40 -8.16 -3.52 -9.58
N SER A 41 -8.11 -2.33 -10.20
CA SER A 41 -7.16 -1.29 -9.81
C SER A 41 -7.31 -0.95 -8.33
N PHE A 42 -6.18 -0.83 -7.63
CA PHE A 42 -6.17 -0.46 -6.21
C PHE A 42 -6.74 0.95 -5.95
N LEU A 43 -6.93 1.76 -7.00
CA LEU A 43 -7.63 3.05 -6.90
C LEU A 43 -9.06 2.89 -6.37
N HIS A 44 -9.76 1.79 -6.66
CA HIS A 44 -11.07 1.50 -6.11
C HIS A 44 -11.08 1.31 -4.58
N ILE A 45 -9.90 1.07 -3.98
CA ILE A 45 -9.72 0.97 -2.53
C ILE A 45 -9.13 2.26 -1.96
N SER A 46 -8.15 2.86 -2.62
CA SER A 46 -7.41 4.02 -2.12
C SER A 46 -8.13 5.37 -2.39
N LYS A 47 -8.98 5.41 -3.43
CA LYS A 47 -9.84 6.54 -3.82
C LYS A 47 -11.26 6.08 -4.16
N PRO A 48 -12.00 5.48 -3.20
CA PRO A 48 -13.29 4.82 -3.48
C PRO A 48 -14.37 5.74 -4.02
N GLU A 49 -14.22 7.06 -3.87
CA GLU A 49 -15.12 8.07 -4.41
C GLU A 49 -15.25 8.00 -5.93
N ILE A 50 -14.30 7.34 -6.62
CA ILE A 50 -14.39 7.13 -8.09
C ILE A 50 -15.56 6.23 -8.48
N ASP A 51 -16.02 5.37 -7.57
CA ASP A 51 -17.14 4.45 -7.76
C ASP A 51 -18.50 5.04 -7.33
N LEU A 52 -18.51 6.27 -6.87
CA LEU A 52 -19.70 6.97 -6.41
C LEU A 52 -20.06 8.13 -7.37
N PRO A 53 -21.28 8.70 -7.27
CA PRO A 53 -21.70 9.80 -8.12
C PRO A 53 -20.68 10.99 -8.10
N GLU A 54 -20.57 11.67 -9.23
CA GLU A 54 -19.78 12.91 -9.33
C GLU A 54 -20.18 13.92 -8.26
N GLY A 55 -19.19 14.61 -7.68
CA GLY A 55 -19.42 15.57 -6.61
C GLY A 55 -19.58 14.96 -5.23
N THR A 56 -19.50 13.63 -5.08
CA THR A 56 -19.47 13.01 -3.74
C THR A 56 -18.29 13.53 -2.94
N ASN A 57 -18.55 13.95 -1.70
CA ASN A 57 -17.50 14.41 -0.80
C ASN A 57 -16.54 13.24 -0.49
N PRO A 58 -15.25 13.32 -0.81
CA PRO A 58 -14.28 12.25 -0.60
C PRO A 58 -14.16 11.77 0.85
N TYR A 59 -14.58 12.60 1.80
CA TYR A 59 -14.54 12.32 3.23
C TYR A 59 -15.88 11.85 3.81
N ALA A 60 -16.86 11.55 2.97
CA ALA A 60 -18.16 11.03 3.41
C ALA A 60 -18.05 9.57 3.86
N ALA A 61 -18.87 9.17 4.83
CA ALA A 61 -18.86 7.81 5.38
C ALA A 61 -19.08 6.72 4.31
N GLU A 62 -19.89 7.02 3.30
CA GLU A 62 -20.17 6.13 2.16
C GLU A 62 -18.94 5.83 1.31
N VAL A 63 -17.96 6.76 1.25
CA VAL A 63 -16.72 6.56 0.51
C VAL A 63 -15.87 5.46 1.19
N TYR A 64 -15.72 5.53 2.51
CA TYR A 64 -14.99 4.51 3.26
C TYR A 64 -15.69 3.15 3.22
N ALA A 65 -17.02 3.14 3.31
CA ALA A 65 -17.82 1.94 3.15
C ALA A 65 -17.62 1.30 1.76
N LYS A 66 -17.55 2.12 0.70
CA LYS A 66 -17.28 1.66 -0.67
C LYS A 66 -15.89 1.06 -0.81
N GLY A 67 -14.88 1.67 -0.21
CA GLY A 67 -13.53 1.09 -0.15
C GLY A 67 -13.49 -0.28 0.53
N ALA A 68 -14.21 -0.44 1.64
CA ALA A 68 -14.33 -1.71 2.34
C ALA A 68 -15.06 -2.78 1.51
N GLU A 69 -16.13 -2.40 0.81
CA GLU A 69 -16.85 -3.25 -0.14
C GLU A 69 -15.92 -3.75 -1.26
N ASN A 70 -15.15 -2.83 -1.86
CA ASN A 70 -14.22 -3.14 -2.93
C ASN A 70 -13.10 -4.08 -2.46
N LEU A 71 -12.52 -3.85 -1.28
CA LEU A 71 -11.52 -4.75 -0.70
C LEU A 71 -12.11 -6.15 -0.47
N LYS A 72 -13.31 -6.24 0.09
CA LYS A 72 -14.01 -7.50 0.31
C LYS A 72 -14.26 -8.23 -1.02
N ARG A 73 -14.65 -7.51 -2.06
CA ARG A 73 -14.85 -8.06 -3.41
C ARG A 73 -13.55 -8.63 -3.97
N MET A 74 -12.44 -7.88 -3.90
CA MET A 74 -11.14 -8.33 -4.39
C MET A 74 -10.65 -9.59 -3.67
N LEU A 75 -10.93 -9.72 -2.37
CA LEU A 75 -10.63 -10.93 -1.60
C LEU A 75 -11.53 -12.12 -2.02
N ALA A 76 -12.82 -11.90 -2.18
CA ALA A 76 -13.78 -12.94 -2.56
C ALA A 76 -13.50 -13.50 -3.96
N GLU A 77 -13.07 -12.64 -4.88
CA GLU A 77 -12.72 -13.01 -6.26
C GLU A 77 -11.27 -13.56 -6.40
N GLY A 78 -10.54 -13.67 -5.29
CA GLY A 78 -9.17 -14.18 -5.30
C GLY A 78 -8.16 -13.28 -6.04
N ILE A 79 -8.46 -11.99 -6.19
CA ILE A 79 -7.57 -10.99 -6.78
C ILE A 79 -6.46 -10.64 -5.80
N LEU A 80 -6.81 -10.53 -4.52
CA LEU A 80 -5.88 -10.39 -3.41
C LEU A 80 -5.88 -11.67 -2.57
N ALA A 81 -4.73 -12.07 -2.11
CA ALA A 81 -4.54 -13.22 -1.23
C ALA A 81 -3.72 -12.82 0.00
N ARG A 82 -4.07 -13.37 1.15
CA ARG A 82 -3.29 -13.23 2.38
C ARG A 82 -2.22 -14.32 2.42
N ASP A 83 -0.99 -13.93 2.75
CA ASP A 83 0.09 -14.89 2.97
C ASP A 83 -0.24 -15.86 4.11
N ALA A 84 0.18 -17.12 3.96
CA ALA A 84 -0.11 -18.19 4.92
C ALA A 84 0.65 -18.04 6.25
N ALA A 85 1.80 -17.36 6.23
CA ALA A 85 2.65 -17.15 7.38
C ALA A 85 3.21 -15.72 7.42
N PRO A 86 3.57 -15.21 8.61
CA PRO A 86 4.24 -13.92 8.72
C PRO A 86 5.59 -13.91 8.01
N CYS A 87 5.79 -12.93 7.12
CA CYS A 87 7.01 -12.75 6.33
C CYS A 87 7.53 -11.32 6.44
N TYR A 88 8.80 -11.14 6.12
CA TYR A 88 9.37 -9.89 5.66
C TYR A 88 9.36 -9.90 4.14
N TYR A 89 9.29 -8.71 3.51
CA TYR A 89 9.26 -8.64 2.05
C TYR A 89 10.40 -7.76 1.55
N ALA A 90 11.11 -8.23 0.53
CA ALA A 90 12.02 -7.41 -0.26
C ALA A 90 11.20 -6.70 -1.34
N TYR A 91 11.14 -5.38 -1.28
CA TYR A 91 10.39 -4.55 -2.23
C TYR A 91 11.36 -3.70 -3.05
N ARG A 92 11.41 -3.95 -4.35
CA ARG A 92 12.29 -3.24 -5.28
C ARG A 92 11.50 -2.28 -6.13
N ILE A 93 11.98 -1.04 -6.19
CA ILE A 93 11.49 -0.01 -7.12
C ILE A 93 12.62 0.33 -8.07
N ILE A 94 12.31 0.35 -9.36
CA ILE A 94 13.23 0.79 -10.41
C ILE A 94 12.60 2.01 -11.09
N MET A 95 13.29 3.15 -11.08
CA MET A 95 12.83 4.37 -11.70
C MET A 95 13.99 4.99 -12.49
N GLY A 96 13.84 5.04 -13.81
CA GLY A 96 14.94 5.39 -14.70
C GLY A 96 16.11 4.41 -14.55
N GLY A 97 17.31 4.91 -14.33
CA GLY A 97 18.50 4.09 -14.08
C GLY A 97 18.76 3.73 -12.60
N HIS A 98 17.87 4.13 -11.69
CA HIS A 98 18.03 3.92 -10.26
C HIS A 98 17.19 2.74 -9.77
N SER A 99 17.81 1.83 -9.03
CA SER A 99 17.16 0.69 -8.38
C SER A 99 17.32 0.79 -6.86
N GLN A 100 16.21 0.75 -6.13
CA GLN A 100 16.17 0.76 -4.69
C GLN A 100 15.41 -0.46 -4.18
N THR A 101 16.02 -1.20 -3.24
CA THR A 101 15.37 -2.34 -2.57
C THR A 101 15.20 -2.00 -1.09
N GLY A 102 13.98 -2.08 -0.60
CA GLY A 102 13.62 -1.85 0.80
C GLY A 102 13.12 -3.11 1.48
N LEU A 103 13.20 -3.12 2.81
CA LEU A 103 12.62 -4.13 3.68
C LEU A 103 11.22 -3.68 4.12
N VAL A 104 10.19 -4.44 3.77
CA VAL A 104 8.82 -4.20 4.26
C VAL A 104 8.55 -5.04 5.49
N ALA A 105 8.11 -4.40 6.57
CA ALA A 105 7.84 -5.01 7.86
C ALA A 105 6.79 -4.21 8.64
N ALA A 106 6.23 -4.79 9.69
CA ALA A 106 5.43 -4.06 10.67
C ALA A 106 6.35 -3.36 11.68
N ALA A 107 6.24 -2.03 11.79
CA ALA A 107 7.00 -1.24 12.76
C ALA A 107 6.27 -1.12 14.10
N SER A 108 7.03 -0.99 15.18
CA SER A 108 6.49 -0.86 16.55
C SER A 108 5.94 0.54 16.79
N VAL A 109 4.66 0.66 17.13
CA VAL A 109 4.03 1.92 17.56
C VAL A 109 4.70 2.46 18.82
N ALA A 110 5.03 1.61 19.79
CA ALA A 110 5.71 2.02 21.01
C ALA A 110 7.10 2.63 20.75
N ASP A 111 7.82 2.12 19.75
CA ASP A 111 9.11 2.73 19.33
C ASP A 111 8.91 4.07 18.61
N TYR A 112 7.77 4.25 17.93
CA TYR A 112 7.37 5.53 17.36
C TYR A 112 6.99 6.55 18.46
N ASP A 113 6.20 6.15 19.43
CA ASP A 113 5.75 7.02 20.54
C ASP A 113 6.91 7.47 21.42
N THR A 114 7.89 6.60 21.66
CA THR A 114 9.11 6.91 22.42
C THR A 114 10.20 7.59 21.59
N ASN A 115 9.90 7.98 20.34
CA ASN A 115 10.81 8.66 19.42
C ASN A 115 12.10 7.87 19.08
N ARG A 116 12.06 6.55 19.22
CA ARG A 116 13.10 5.65 18.71
C ARG A 116 13.00 5.56 17.17
N ILE A 117 11.78 5.53 16.62
CA ILE A 117 11.49 5.85 15.24
C ILE A 117 11.24 7.35 15.18
N ARG A 118 12.17 8.07 14.59
CA ARG A 118 12.13 9.54 14.55
C ARG A 118 11.14 10.03 13.52
N LYS A 119 10.34 11.02 13.91
CA LYS A 119 9.41 11.71 13.01
C LYS A 119 10.18 12.64 12.10
N HIS A 120 9.90 12.58 10.80
CA HIS A 120 10.51 13.47 9.81
C HIS A 120 9.79 14.82 9.78
N GLU A 121 8.45 14.77 9.79
CA GLU A 121 7.59 15.95 9.72
C GLU A 121 6.32 15.73 10.55
N PHE A 122 5.58 16.81 10.76
CA PHE A 122 4.24 16.73 11.37
C PHE A 122 3.21 16.40 10.30
N THR A 123 2.36 15.43 10.59
CA THR A 123 1.20 15.12 9.76
C THR A 123 0.17 16.24 9.82
N ARG A 124 -0.57 16.43 8.74
CA ARG A 124 -1.73 17.32 8.71
C ARG A 124 -2.91 16.60 9.38
N PRO A 125 -3.57 17.20 10.39
CA PRO A 125 -4.66 16.54 11.13
C PRO A 125 -5.81 16.05 10.23
N ASP A 126 -6.16 16.81 9.19
CA ASP A 126 -7.20 16.45 8.23
C ASP A 126 -6.85 15.17 7.44
N LYS A 127 -5.57 15.00 7.09
CA LYS A 127 -5.10 13.81 6.38
C LYS A 127 -4.92 12.61 7.30
N GLU A 128 -4.51 12.84 8.53
CA GLU A 128 -4.41 11.79 9.54
C GLU A 128 -5.80 11.21 9.86
N ASP A 129 -6.79 12.08 10.11
CA ASP A 129 -8.18 11.67 10.38
C ASP A 129 -8.76 10.85 9.20
N ASP A 130 -8.52 11.30 7.97
CA ASP A 130 -8.93 10.58 6.76
C ASP A 130 -8.33 9.17 6.71
N ARG A 131 -7.03 9.03 6.97
CA ARG A 131 -6.36 7.72 6.98
C ARG A 131 -6.83 6.82 8.10
N VAL A 132 -7.07 7.38 9.30
CA VAL A 132 -7.65 6.63 10.43
C VAL A 132 -9.01 6.05 10.05
N ARG A 133 -9.92 6.88 9.51
CA ARG A 133 -11.25 6.41 9.06
C ARG A 133 -11.16 5.33 7.99
N GLN A 134 -10.23 5.47 7.06
CA GLN A 134 -10.04 4.45 6.01
C GLN A 134 -9.53 3.15 6.61
N ILE A 135 -8.51 3.19 7.48
CA ILE A 135 -7.98 1.99 8.15
C ILE A 135 -9.06 1.30 8.97
N ASP A 136 -9.87 2.05 9.72
CA ASP A 136 -10.97 1.52 10.52
C ASP A 136 -12.02 0.84 9.64
N ALA A 137 -12.42 1.47 8.54
CA ALA A 137 -13.42 0.91 7.64
C ALA A 137 -12.93 -0.36 6.91
N LEU A 138 -11.68 -0.37 6.47
CA LEU A 138 -11.09 -1.50 5.75
C LEU A 138 -10.57 -2.60 6.68
N ASN A 139 -10.33 -2.29 7.96
CA ASN A 139 -9.56 -3.12 8.89
C ASN A 139 -8.21 -3.57 8.26
N ALA A 140 -7.58 -2.66 7.54
CA ALA A 140 -6.33 -2.91 6.81
C ALA A 140 -5.53 -1.62 6.64
N GLN A 141 -4.20 -1.71 6.79
CA GLN A 141 -3.26 -0.65 6.44
C GLN A 141 -2.92 -0.74 4.96
N THR A 142 -3.27 0.29 4.20
CA THR A 142 -3.14 0.32 2.73
C THR A 142 -2.00 1.21 2.23
N GLY A 143 -1.43 2.05 3.10
CA GLY A 143 -0.34 2.97 2.76
C GLY A 143 0.88 2.72 3.65
N PRO A 144 1.93 2.02 3.17
CA PRO A 144 3.15 1.85 3.95
C PRO A 144 3.86 3.18 4.15
N GLY A 145 4.40 3.40 5.36
CA GLY A 145 5.29 4.51 5.64
C GLY A 145 6.72 4.20 5.19
N LEU A 146 7.44 5.22 4.70
CA LEU A 146 8.87 5.11 4.40
C LEU A 146 9.68 5.43 5.65
N LEU A 147 10.58 4.52 6.04
CA LEU A 147 11.55 4.72 7.10
C LEU A 147 12.97 4.61 6.54
N ALA A 148 13.82 5.55 6.90
CA ALA A 148 15.25 5.47 6.61
C ALA A 148 16.01 4.96 7.85
N TYR A 149 17.06 4.19 7.64
CA TYR A 149 17.95 3.70 8.69
C TYR A 149 19.41 3.83 8.26
N PRO A 150 20.35 3.95 9.21
CA PRO A 150 21.77 3.93 8.90
C PRO A 150 22.16 2.64 8.17
N SER A 151 23.15 2.72 7.27
CA SER A 151 23.68 1.54 6.57
C SER A 151 23.94 0.38 7.53
N ALA A 152 23.46 -0.78 7.16
CA ALA A 152 23.52 -2.00 7.96
C ALA A 152 23.90 -3.20 7.05
N PRO A 153 25.22 -3.42 6.79
CA PRO A 153 25.67 -4.44 5.84
C PRO A 153 25.03 -5.82 5.99
N PRO A 154 24.76 -6.34 7.20
CA PRO A 154 24.07 -7.63 7.33
C PRO A 154 22.62 -7.60 6.79
N VAL A 155 21.94 -6.45 6.85
CA VAL A 155 20.59 -6.29 6.30
C VAL A 155 20.67 -6.18 4.77
N ASP A 156 21.65 -5.42 4.27
CA ASP A 156 21.88 -5.25 2.84
C ASP A 156 22.17 -6.59 2.16
N GLU A 157 23.05 -7.42 2.75
CA GLU A 157 23.34 -8.77 2.28
C GLU A 157 22.12 -9.71 2.29
N LEU A 158 21.24 -9.59 3.30
CA LEU A 158 19.99 -10.35 3.36
C LEU A 158 19.03 -9.93 2.24
N LEU A 159 18.89 -8.63 1.99
CA LEU A 159 18.05 -8.10 0.93
C LEU A 159 18.58 -8.48 -0.46
N GLU A 160 19.89 -8.42 -0.67
CA GLU A 160 20.52 -8.87 -1.92
C GLU A 160 20.22 -10.35 -2.20
N ARG A 161 20.42 -11.22 -1.21
CA ARG A 161 20.12 -12.65 -1.34
C ARG A 161 18.64 -12.92 -1.58
N ALA A 162 17.76 -12.25 -0.84
CA ALA A 162 16.31 -12.41 -0.99
C ALA A 162 15.81 -11.95 -2.36
N SER A 163 16.44 -10.94 -2.94
CA SER A 163 16.05 -10.36 -4.22
C SER A 163 16.85 -10.86 -5.44
N ALA A 164 17.72 -11.87 -5.26
CA ALA A 164 18.50 -12.47 -6.36
C ALA A 164 17.68 -13.43 -7.24
N GLY A 165 16.56 -13.94 -6.71
CA GLY A 165 15.68 -14.88 -7.40
C GLY A 165 14.62 -14.20 -8.26
N ILE A 166 13.73 -15.02 -8.83
CA ILE A 166 12.54 -14.55 -9.54
C ILE A 166 11.59 -13.94 -8.49
N PRO A 167 11.12 -12.70 -8.68
CA PRO A 167 10.18 -12.09 -7.74
C PRO A 167 8.80 -12.79 -7.77
N ASP A 168 8.12 -12.82 -6.64
CA ASP A 168 6.73 -13.32 -6.55
C ASP A 168 5.75 -12.45 -7.37
N ALA A 169 6.07 -11.16 -7.50
CA ALA A 169 5.29 -10.21 -8.29
C ALA A 169 6.25 -9.20 -8.95
N ASP A 170 6.01 -8.93 -10.22
CA ASP A 170 6.75 -7.96 -11.02
C ASP A 170 5.79 -7.28 -12.00
N TRP A 171 5.87 -5.97 -12.10
CA TRP A 171 5.05 -5.19 -13.05
C TRP A 171 5.73 -3.86 -13.35
N THR A 172 5.34 -3.27 -14.47
CA THR A 172 5.75 -1.91 -14.86
C THR A 172 4.56 -0.97 -14.67
N ALA A 173 4.77 0.12 -13.92
CA ALA A 173 3.79 1.20 -13.84
C ALA A 173 3.85 2.05 -15.12
N GLU A 174 2.67 2.37 -15.68
CA GLU A 174 2.49 3.28 -16.82
C GLU A 174 2.37 4.75 -16.37
#